data_62320ceb8f191ec3c041b6ba97535799
#
_entry.id   62320ceb8f191ec3c041b6ba97535799
#
_cell.length_a   1.000
_cell.length_b   1.000
_cell.length_c   1.000
_cell.angle_alpha   90.00
_cell.angle_beta   90.00
_cell.angle_gamma   90.00
#
_symmetry.space_group_name_H-M   'P 1'
#
loop_
_entity.id
_entity.type
_entity.pdbx_description
1 polymer ?
#
loop_
_entity_poly.entity_id
_entity_poly.type
_entity_poly.pdbx_seq_one_letter_code
_entity_poly.pdbx_strand_id
1 'polypeptide(L)'
;MPSAKVLESKKQIVADLTEKLQNAVSGVIVNYSGITVENDTKMRAELRKAGVEYAVIKNTMTKRACENVGYGELGNVLEGMTAIAISKDDAVAPAKILKEYADKIDSFELKAGFVEGKVLDQAGVLELANIPSKEILIGKLLGSIQSPLYGLACALQAIIDKDGEGAAEEAPAAE
;
A
#
# COMPACT_ATOMS: atom_id res chain seq x y z
N MET A 1 -39.27 7.61 -14.39
CA MET A 1 -38.13 7.37 -15.29
C MET A 1 -37.07 8.43 -15.00
N PRO A 2 -35.78 8.09 -14.88
CA PRO A 2 -34.74 9.09 -14.67
C PRO A 2 -34.68 10.02 -15.90
N SER A 3 -34.49 11.33 -15.65
CA SER A 3 -34.35 12.32 -16.73
C SER A 3 -33.14 11.96 -17.61
N ALA A 4 -33.23 12.16 -18.92
CA ALA A 4 -32.15 11.88 -19.88
C ALA A 4 -30.82 12.53 -19.47
N LYS A 5 -30.85 13.78 -18.96
CA LYS A 5 -29.69 14.51 -18.44
C LYS A 5 -28.99 13.76 -17.28
N VAL A 6 -29.77 13.20 -16.34
CA VAL A 6 -29.23 12.44 -15.19
C VAL A 6 -28.63 11.10 -15.65
N LEU A 7 -29.13 10.51 -16.71
CA LEU A 7 -28.59 9.28 -17.26
C LEU A 7 -27.27 9.53 -18.00
N GLU A 8 -27.16 10.63 -18.73
CA GLU A 8 -25.92 11.04 -19.39
C GLU A 8 -24.83 11.37 -18.39
N SER A 9 -25.12 12.16 -17.32
CA SER A 9 -24.12 12.45 -16.29
C SER A 9 -23.60 11.18 -15.58
N LYS A 10 -24.46 10.18 -15.34
CA LYS A 10 -24.03 8.90 -14.78
C LYS A 10 -23.17 8.10 -15.74
N LYS A 11 -23.46 8.13 -17.04
CA LYS A 11 -22.62 7.47 -18.06
C LYS A 11 -21.25 8.14 -18.15
N GLN A 12 -21.19 9.47 -18.06
CA GLN A 12 -19.91 10.19 -18.03
C GLN A 12 -19.08 9.80 -16.82
N ILE A 13 -19.65 9.76 -15.61
CA ILE A 13 -18.93 9.34 -14.39
C ILE A 13 -18.38 7.91 -14.54
N VAL A 14 -19.16 6.99 -15.12
CA VAL A 14 -18.68 5.61 -15.35
C VAL A 14 -17.56 5.59 -16.40
N ALA A 15 -17.65 6.38 -17.46
CA ALA A 15 -16.61 6.48 -18.48
C ALA A 15 -15.30 7.05 -17.90
N ASP A 16 -15.39 8.17 -17.17
CA ASP A 16 -14.24 8.79 -16.49
C ASP A 16 -13.58 7.82 -15.49
N LEU A 17 -14.40 7.05 -14.77
CA LEU A 17 -13.91 6.05 -13.83
C LEU A 17 -13.23 4.88 -14.55
N THR A 18 -13.78 4.43 -15.66
CA THR A 18 -13.21 3.36 -16.49
C THR A 18 -11.85 3.79 -17.04
N GLU A 19 -11.74 5.01 -17.54
CA GLU A 19 -10.47 5.56 -18.02
C GLU A 19 -9.43 5.68 -16.90
N LYS A 20 -9.84 6.13 -15.72
CA LYS A 20 -8.97 6.19 -14.53
C LYS A 20 -8.47 4.80 -14.11
N LEU A 21 -9.35 3.80 -14.11
CA LEU A 21 -8.99 2.43 -13.77
C LEU A 21 -8.06 1.78 -14.80
N GLN A 22 -8.22 2.08 -16.09
CA GLN A 22 -7.33 1.59 -17.15
C GLN A 22 -5.92 2.17 -17.04
N ASN A 23 -5.81 3.45 -16.66
CA ASN A 23 -4.53 4.15 -16.51
C ASN A 23 -3.90 3.97 -15.12
N ALA A 24 -4.55 3.23 -14.22
CA ALA A 24 -4.09 3.01 -12.86
C ALA A 24 -3.13 1.81 -12.79
N VAL A 25 -2.03 1.98 -12.09
CA VAL A 25 -1.10 0.90 -11.72
C VAL A 25 -1.67 0.07 -10.57
N SER A 26 -2.32 0.72 -9.60
CA SER A 26 -2.95 0.05 -8.47
C SER A 26 -4.21 0.77 -8.00
N GLY A 27 -5.07 -0.01 -7.36
CA GLY A 27 -6.24 0.53 -6.68
C GLY A 27 -6.67 -0.34 -5.53
N VAL A 28 -7.20 0.30 -4.48
CA VAL A 28 -7.65 -0.37 -3.26
C VAL A 28 -9.07 0.07 -2.95
N ILE A 29 -9.92 -0.89 -2.65
CA ILE A 29 -11.29 -0.70 -2.21
C ILE A 29 -11.34 -0.83 -0.70
N VAL A 30 -11.88 0.18 -0.04
CA VAL A 30 -11.98 0.23 1.42
C VAL A 30 -13.41 0.46 1.88
N ASN A 31 -13.71 -0.03 3.07
CA ASN A 31 -14.91 0.34 3.81
C ASN A 31 -14.57 1.53 4.71
N TYR A 32 -15.17 2.69 4.47
CA TYR A 32 -14.90 3.91 5.23
C TYR A 32 -15.92 4.16 6.37
N SER A 33 -16.66 3.14 6.77
CA SER A 33 -17.63 3.22 7.85
C SER A 33 -16.95 3.61 9.17
N GLY A 34 -17.57 4.51 9.94
CA GLY A 34 -17.10 4.88 11.27
C GLY A 34 -15.87 5.80 11.37
N ILE A 35 -15.35 6.30 10.25
CA ILE A 35 -14.25 7.26 10.27
C ILE A 35 -14.74 8.65 10.75
N THR A 36 -13.94 9.32 11.59
CA THR A 36 -14.21 10.69 12.00
C THR A 36 -13.81 11.67 10.88
N VAL A 37 -14.46 12.84 10.82
CA VAL A 37 -14.16 13.87 9.81
C VAL A 37 -12.71 14.34 9.87
N GLU A 38 -12.13 14.38 11.07
CA GLU A 38 -10.72 14.76 11.26
C GLU A 38 -9.78 13.74 10.61
N ASN A 39 -9.99 12.45 10.87
CA ASN A 39 -9.17 11.38 10.31
C ASN A 39 -9.35 11.27 8.79
N ASP A 40 -10.58 11.43 8.27
CA ASP A 40 -10.83 11.42 6.82
C ASP A 40 -10.10 12.58 6.13
N THR A 41 -10.10 13.77 6.74
CA THR A 41 -9.40 14.94 6.18
C THR A 41 -7.89 14.73 6.16
N LYS A 42 -7.30 14.18 7.23
CA LYS A 42 -5.87 13.85 7.30
C LYS A 42 -5.50 12.77 6.27
N MET A 43 -6.26 11.69 6.21
CA MET A 43 -6.08 10.59 5.25
C MET A 43 -6.11 11.12 3.81
N ARG A 44 -7.11 11.91 3.44
CA ARG A 44 -7.21 12.51 2.10
C ARG A 44 -6.03 13.46 1.79
N ALA A 45 -5.51 14.17 2.78
CA ALA A 45 -4.35 15.04 2.59
C ALA A 45 -3.08 14.21 2.33
N GLU A 46 -2.89 13.11 3.05
CA GLU A 46 -1.76 12.19 2.86
C GLU A 46 -1.83 11.46 1.52
N LEU A 47 -3.02 10.95 1.14
CA LEU A 47 -3.25 10.32 -0.16
C LEU A 47 -2.94 11.27 -1.32
N ARG A 48 -3.38 12.54 -1.22
CA ARG A 48 -3.06 13.56 -2.25
C ARG A 48 -1.57 13.85 -2.34
N LYS A 49 -0.84 13.89 -1.21
CA LYS A 49 0.62 14.07 -1.21
C LYS A 49 1.35 12.90 -1.88
N ALA A 50 0.79 11.69 -1.75
CA ALA A 50 1.30 10.49 -2.40
C ALA A 50 0.82 10.30 -3.85
N GLY A 51 0.11 11.27 -4.44
CA GLY A 51 -0.40 11.17 -5.81
C GLY A 51 -1.56 10.19 -5.99
N VAL A 52 -2.22 9.80 -4.90
CA VAL A 52 -3.35 8.85 -4.90
C VAL A 52 -4.67 9.59 -5.01
N GLU A 53 -5.48 9.25 -5.99
CA GLU A 53 -6.84 9.75 -6.15
C GLU A 53 -7.79 8.92 -5.26
N TYR A 54 -8.37 9.54 -4.24
CA TYR A 54 -9.38 8.92 -3.38
C TYR A 54 -10.77 9.45 -3.70
N ALA A 55 -11.68 8.56 -4.04
CA ALA A 55 -13.05 8.92 -4.40
C ALA A 55 -14.08 8.00 -3.74
N VAL A 56 -15.16 8.60 -3.25
CA VAL A 56 -16.34 7.87 -2.77
C VAL A 56 -17.36 7.86 -3.89
N ILE A 57 -17.60 6.70 -4.46
CA ILE A 57 -18.48 6.54 -5.63
C ILE A 57 -19.52 5.46 -5.31
N LYS A 58 -20.70 5.58 -5.90
CA LYS A 58 -21.77 4.60 -5.71
C LYS A 58 -21.33 3.22 -6.23
N ASN A 59 -21.48 2.19 -5.40
CA ASN A 59 -21.07 0.80 -5.71
C ASN A 59 -21.52 0.30 -7.08
N THR A 60 -22.76 0.63 -7.48
CA THR A 60 -23.29 0.24 -8.79
C THR A 60 -22.57 0.88 -9.98
N MET A 61 -21.96 2.06 -9.82
CA MET A 61 -21.16 2.71 -10.85
C MET A 61 -19.75 2.12 -10.88
N THR A 62 -19.16 1.91 -9.71
CA THR A 62 -17.86 1.25 -9.56
C THR A 62 -17.90 -0.17 -10.13
N LYS A 63 -18.96 -0.93 -9.83
CA LYS A 63 -19.15 -2.28 -10.37
C LYS A 63 -19.15 -2.30 -11.90
N ARG A 64 -19.91 -1.42 -12.54
CA ARG A 64 -19.96 -1.32 -14.01
C ARG A 64 -18.61 -0.90 -14.60
N ALA A 65 -17.90 0.02 -13.94
CA ALA A 65 -16.57 0.43 -14.38
C ALA A 65 -15.56 -0.74 -14.28
N CYS A 66 -15.59 -1.50 -13.18
CA CYS A 66 -14.76 -2.69 -13.00
C CYS A 66 -15.09 -3.79 -14.01
N GLU A 67 -16.37 -4.03 -14.33
CA GLU A 67 -16.79 -4.97 -15.37
C GLU A 67 -16.26 -4.56 -16.76
N ASN A 68 -16.28 -3.27 -17.09
CA ASN A 68 -15.76 -2.75 -18.36
C ASN A 68 -14.24 -2.93 -18.51
N VAL A 69 -13.49 -2.90 -17.42
CA VAL A 69 -12.02 -3.04 -17.41
C VAL A 69 -11.59 -4.50 -17.29
N GLY A 70 -12.51 -5.40 -16.92
CA GLY A 70 -12.20 -6.82 -16.72
C GLY A 70 -11.97 -7.24 -15.26
N TYR A 71 -12.18 -6.35 -14.31
CA TYR A 71 -12.08 -6.63 -12.86
C TYR A 71 -13.43 -7.06 -12.27
N GLY A 72 -14.13 -7.98 -12.90
CA GLY A 72 -15.47 -8.43 -12.50
C GLY A 72 -15.53 -9.02 -11.09
N GLU A 73 -14.45 -9.64 -10.64
CA GLU A 73 -14.33 -10.25 -9.30
C GLU A 73 -14.48 -9.22 -8.18
N LEU A 74 -13.99 -7.98 -8.37
CA LEU A 74 -14.16 -6.89 -7.41
C LEU A 74 -15.63 -6.51 -7.19
N GLY A 75 -16.50 -6.81 -8.18
CA GLY A 75 -17.93 -6.54 -8.08
C GLY A 75 -18.63 -7.23 -6.91
N ASN A 76 -18.12 -8.37 -6.46
CA ASN A 76 -18.68 -9.15 -5.35
C ASN A 76 -18.32 -8.55 -3.97
N VAL A 77 -17.25 -7.76 -3.91
CA VAL A 77 -16.74 -7.15 -2.68
C VAL A 77 -17.32 -5.75 -2.44
N LEU A 78 -17.97 -5.16 -3.47
CA LEU A 78 -18.57 -3.83 -3.43
C LEU A 78 -19.92 -3.81 -2.68
N GLU A 79 -19.89 -4.12 -1.39
CA GLU A 79 -21.04 -4.05 -0.50
C GLU A 79 -20.83 -3.00 0.60
N GLY A 80 -21.89 -2.37 1.05
CA GLY A 80 -21.86 -1.35 2.11
C GLY A 80 -21.27 -0.01 1.67
N MET A 81 -20.60 0.70 2.58
CA MET A 81 -19.99 2.01 2.37
C MET A 81 -18.58 1.84 1.81
N THR A 82 -18.42 1.90 0.50
CA THR A 82 -17.12 1.70 -0.14
C THR A 82 -16.56 2.97 -0.73
N ALA A 83 -15.25 3.13 -0.62
CA ALA A 83 -14.46 4.12 -1.32
C ALA A 83 -13.37 3.42 -2.12
N ILE A 84 -12.90 4.09 -3.17
CA ILE A 84 -11.83 3.61 -4.01
C ILE A 84 -10.66 4.59 -3.98
N ALA A 85 -9.46 4.06 -3.77
CA ALA A 85 -8.20 4.79 -3.87
C ALA A 85 -7.44 4.28 -5.10
N ILE A 86 -7.05 5.16 -6.00
CA ILE A 86 -6.41 4.82 -7.28
C ILE A 86 -5.06 5.51 -7.34
N SER A 87 -4.00 4.77 -7.65
CA SER A 87 -2.67 5.32 -7.90
C SER A 87 -2.23 5.07 -9.34
N LYS A 88 -1.54 6.07 -9.93
CA LYS A 88 -0.97 6.01 -11.27
C LYS A 88 0.53 5.70 -11.26
N ASP A 89 1.22 6.10 -10.20
CA ASP A 89 2.68 6.04 -10.12
C ASP A 89 3.17 4.88 -9.25
N ASP A 90 2.61 4.75 -8.04
CA ASP A 90 3.05 3.78 -7.05
C ASP A 90 2.02 2.68 -6.81
N ALA A 91 2.47 1.44 -6.91
CA ALA A 91 1.63 0.26 -6.66
C ALA A 91 1.31 0.07 -5.17
N VAL A 92 2.19 0.48 -4.27
CA VAL A 92 2.12 0.18 -2.83
C VAL A 92 1.57 1.34 -2.01
N ALA A 93 1.76 2.58 -2.45
CA ALA A 93 1.39 3.78 -1.69
C ALA A 93 -0.08 3.79 -1.18
N PRO A 94 -1.11 3.48 -1.98
CA PRO A 94 -2.48 3.50 -1.51
C PRO A 94 -2.74 2.46 -0.42
N ALA A 95 -2.21 1.22 -0.59
CA ALA A 95 -2.41 0.16 0.38
C ALA A 95 -1.74 0.46 1.73
N LYS A 96 -0.55 1.04 1.70
CA LYS A 96 0.22 1.38 2.92
C LYS A 96 -0.47 2.46 3.74
N ILE A 97 -0.85 3.58 3.11
CA ILE A 97 -1.50 4.69 3.80
C ILE A 97 -2.84 4.23 4.38
N LEU A 98 -3.65 3.53 3.59
CA LEU A 98 -4.95 3.04 4.04
C LEU A 98 -4.83 2.02 5.18
N LYS A 99 -3.79 1.18 5.19
CA LYS A 99 -3.52 0.26 6.29
C LYS A 99 -3.20 0.98 7.60
N GLU A 100 -2.40 2.04 7.57
CA GLU A 100 -2.09 2.82 8.77
C GLU A 100 -3.35 3.41 9.45
N TYR A 101 -4.38 3.71 8.64
CA TYR A 101 -5.68 4.14 9.15
C TYR A 101 -6.56 2.97 9.57
N ALA A 102 -6.47 1.82 8.90
CA ALA A 102 -7.17 0.60 9.31
C ALA A 102 -6.68 0.10 10.68
N ASP A 103 -5.39 0.18 10.95
CA ASP A 103 -4.81 -0.19 12.25
C ASP A 103 -5.23 0.77 13.39
N LYS A 104 -5.66 2.00 13.05
CA LYS A 104 -6.13 3.01 14.04
C LYS A 104 -7.64 3.00 14.26
N ILE A 105 -8.40 2.45 13.35
CA ILE A 105 -9.87 2.54 13.33
C ILE A 105 -10.45 1.17 13.04
N ASP A 106 -11.01 0.51 14.05
CA ASP A 106 -11.57 -0.84 13.95
C ASP A 106 -12.67 -1.01 12.90
N SER A 107 -13.39 0.07 12.58
CA SER A 107 -14.48 0.05 11.59
C SER A 107 -14.01 0.27 10.14
N PHE A 108 -12.73 0.63 9.94
CA PHE A 108 -12.15 0.89 8.63
C PHE A 108 -11.42 -0.37 8.13
N GLU A 109 -11.95 -0.99 7.09
CA GLU A 109 -11.44 -2.25 6.57
C GLU A 109 -11.02 -2.13 5.10
N LEU A 110 -9.87 -2.72 4.78
CA LEU A 110 -9.44 -2.97 3.41
C LEU A 110 -10.21 -4.19 2.90
N LYS A 111 -10.92 -4.07 1.79
CA LYS A 111 -11.76 -5.17 1.27
C LYS A 111 -11.07 -5.96 0.18
N ALA A 112 -10.60 -5.28 -0.84
CA ALA A 112 -9.94 -5.86 -2.00
C ALA A 112 -9.13 -4.78 -2.71
N GLY A 113 -8.31 -5.20 -3.67
CA GLY A 113 -7.57 -4.28 -4.51
C GLY A 113 -7.21 -4.89 -5.84
N PHE A 114 -6.55 -4.10 -6.67
CA PHE A 114 -5.93 -4.60 -7.89
C PHE A 114 -4.55 -3.95 -8.05
N VAL A 115 -3.62 -4.69 -8.63
CA VAL A 115 -2.27 -4.22 -8.96
C VAL A 115 -1.88 -4.82 -10.30
N GLU A 116 -1.49 -3.94 -11.24
CA GLU A 116 -1.03 -4.35 -12.59
C GLU A 116 -1.96 -5.36 -13.29
N GLY A 117 -3.26 -5.16 -13.16
CA GLY A 117 -4.24 -6.04 -13.81
C GLY A 117 -4.63 -7.30 -13.02
N LYS A 118 -4.01 -7.55 -11.86
CA LYS A 118 -4.35 -8.68 -10.99
C LYS A 118 -5.24 -8.22 -9.85
N VAL A 119 -6.32 -8.96 -9.62
CA VAL A 119 -7.20 -8.73 -8.47
C VAL A 119 -6.59 -9.38 -7.25
N LEU A 120 -6.58 -8.67 -6.14
CA LEU A 120 -6.07 -9.10 -4.84
C LEU A 120 -7.22 -9.11 -3.83
N ASP A 121 -7.32 -10.19 -3.09
CA ASP A 121 -8.22 -10.31 -1.94
C ASP A 121 -7.69 -9.48 -0.75
N GLN A 122 -8.45 -9.40 0.31
CA GLN A 122 -8.09 -8.69 1.54
C GLN A 122 -6.70 -9.09 2.06
N ALA A 123 -6.39 -10.38 2.08
CA ALA A 123 -5.08 -10.88 2.52
C ALA A 123 -3.95 -10.35 1.62
N GLY A 124 -4.12 -10.40 0.29
CA GLY A 124 -3.14 -9.90 -0.66
C GLY A 124 -2.92 -8.38 -0.57
N VAL A 125 -3.97 -7.61 -0.30
CA VAL A 125 -3.84 -6.15 -0.07
C VAL A 125 -3.09 -5.86 1.24
N LEU A 126 -3.30 -6.64 2.29
CA LEU A 126 -2.55 -6.52 3.54
C LEU A 126 -1.07 -6.88 3.37
N GLU A 127 -0.76 -7.91 2.59
CA GLU A 127 0.62 -8.26 2.24
C GLU A 127 1.27 -7.12 1.43
N LEU A 128 0.56 -6.59 0.43
CA LEU A 128 1.02 -5.44 -0.35
C LEU A 128 1.33 -4.23 0.55
N ALA A 129 0.48 -3.94 1.52
CA ALA A 129 0.66 -2.84 2.45
C ALA A 129 1.87 -3.02 3.39
N ASN A 130 2.33 -4.26 3.62
CA ASN A 130 3.54 -4.55 4.39
C ASN A 130 4.83 -4.31 3.59
N ILE A 131 4.75 -4.18 2.27
CA ILE A 131 5.90 -3.91 1.42
C ILE A 131 6.37 -2.48 1.66
N PRO A 132 7.66 -2.27 1.99
CA PRO A 132 8.20 -0.92 2.14
C PRO A 132 8.24 -0.18 0.79
N SER A 133 8.42 1.14 0.85
CA SER A 133 8.55 1.95 -0.36
C SER A 133 9.69 1.47 -1.27
N LYS A 134 9.58 1.77 -2.56
CA LYS A 134 10.57 1.37 -3.59
C LYS A 134 12.01 1.73 -3.19
N GLU A 135 12.22 2.90 -2.61
CA GLU A 135 13.55 3.35 -2.16
C GLU A 135 14.12 2.47 -1.05
N ILE A 136 13.29 2.14 -0.05
CA ILE A 136 13.68 1.25 1.05
C ILE A 136 13.94 -0.17 0.53
N LEU A 137 13.18 -0.63 -0.46
CA LEU A 137 13.35 -1.95 -1.06
C LEU A 137 14.68 -2.04 -1.81
N ILE A 138 15.04 -0.99 -2.58
CA ILE A 138 16.34 -0.88 -3.24
C ILE A 138 17.47 -0.85 -2.20
N GLY A 139 17.31 -0.07 -1.12
CA GLY A 139 18.27 -0.04 -0.03
C GLY A 139 18.48 -1.42 0.64
N LYS A 140 17.39 -2.15 0.89
CA LYS A 140 17.47 -3.53 1.42
C LYS A 140 18.17 -4.48 0.46
N LEU A 141 17.90 -4.38 -0.85
CA LEU A 141 18.55 -5.18 -1.87
C LEU A 141 20.06 -4.92 -1.89
N LEU A 142 20.47 -3.66 -1.92
CA LEU A 142 21.90 -3.27 -1.88
C LEU A 142 22.58 -3.75 -0.59
N GLY A 143 21.92 -3.58 0.55
CA GLY A 143 22.40 -4.10 1.84
C GLY A 143 22.55 -5.62 1.86
N SER A 144 21.60 -6.34 1.27
CA SER A 144 21.65 -7.80 1.14
C SER A 144 22.85 -8.28 0.28
N ILE A 145 23.14 -7.56 -0.82
CA ILE A 145 24.29 -7.88 -1.68
C ILE A 145 25.62 -7.60 -0.96
N GLN A 146 25.69 -6.56 -0.13
CA GLN A 146 26.87 -6.19 0.63
C GLN A 146 27.03 -6.99 1.93
N SER A 147 25.97 -7.62 2.44
CA SER A 147 25.93 -8.35 3.71
C SER A 147 27.05 -9.37 3.88
N PRO A 148 27.43 -10.21 2.89
CA PRO A 148 28.53 -11.16 3.04
C PRO A 148 29.89 -10.49 3.29
N LEU A 149 30.13 -9.31 2.68
CA LEU A 149 31.35 -8.55 2.88
C LEU A 149 31.41 -7.94 4.28
N TYR A 150 30.31 -7.36 4.73
CA TYR A 150 30.19 -6.82 6.10
C TYR A 150 30.29 -7.94 7.14
N GLY A 151 29.66 -9.09 6.91
CA GLY A 151 29.73 -10.24 7.79
C GLY A 151 31.18 -10.75 7.98
N LEU A 152 31.96 -10.81 6.88
CA LEU A 152 33.36 -11.16 6.95
C LEU A 152 34.19 -10.13 7.74
N ALA A 153 33.96 -8.83 7.47
CA ALA A 153 34.65 -7.75 8.18
C ALA A 153 34.34 -7.78 9.70
N CYS A 154 33.08 -7.96 10.07
CA CYS A 154 32.66 -8.09 11.47
C CYS A 154 33.28 -9.34 12.14
N ALA A 155 33.37 -10.45 11.43
CA ALA A 155 33.99 -11.66 11.96
C ALA A 155 35.51 -11.47 12.22
N LEU A 156 36.20 -10.82 11.28
CA LEU A 156 37.63 -10.49 11.45
C LEU A 156 37.83 -9.51 12.62
N GLN A 157 36.96 -8.50 12.73
CA GLN A 157 37.00 -7.54 13.85
C GLN A 157 36.77 -8.26 15.19
N ALA A 158 35.81 -9.16 15.28
CA ALA A 158 35.53 -9.92 16.50
C ALA A 158 36.68 -10.86 16.90
N ILE A 159 37.47 -11.36 15.93
CA ILE A 159 38.68 -12.14 16.20
C ILE A 159 39.78 -11.23 16.80
N ILE A 160 40.01 -10.08 16.18
CA ILE A 160 40.98 -9.10 16.64
C ILE A 160 40.65 -8.60 18.06
N ASP A 161 39.38 -8.34 18.33
CA ASP A 161 38.92 -7.87 19.65
C ASP A 161 39.14 -8.96 20.71
N LYS A 162 38.88 -10.24 20.39
CA LYS A 162 39.17 -11.36 21.28
C LYS A 162 40.66 -11.60 21.53
N ASP A 163 41.45 -11.51 20.47
CA ASP A 163 42.91 -11.64 20.59
C ASP A 163 43.51 -10.43 21.33
N GLY A 164 42.91 -9.25 21.20
CA GLY A 164 43.30 -8.04 21.95
C GLY A 164 42.96 -8.11 23.45
N GLU A 165 41.80 -8.68 23.79
CA GLU A 165 41.43 -8.91 25.21
C GLU A 165 42.30 -10.02 25.86
N GLY A 166 42.65 -11.06 25.09
CA GLY A 166 43.55 -12.11 25.56
C GLY A 166 44.99 -11.64 25.77
N ALA A 167 45.47 -10.65 25.04
CA ALA A 167 46.79 -10.06 25.21
C ALA A 167 46.87 -9.08 26.43
N ALA A 168 45.72 -8.58 26.89
CA ALA A 168 45.68 -7.72 28.08
C ALA A 168 45.65 -8.50 29.42
N GLU A 169 45.29 -9.81 29.35
CA GLU A 169 45.21 -10.68 30.54
C GLU A 169 46.52 -11.45 30.82
N GLU A 170 47.47 -11.43 29.89
CA GLU A 170 48.81 -12.09 30.02
C GLU A 170 49.95 -11.10 30.31
N ALA A 171 49.72 -9.93 30.88
CA ALA A 171 50.77 -9.10 31.41
C ALA A 171 51.13 -9.62 32.82
N PRO A 172 52.28 -10.29 33.02
CA PRO A 172 52.67 -10.78 34.35
C PRO A 172 52.97 -9.62 35.26
N ALA A 173 52.37 -9.64 36.43
CA ALA A 173 52.85 -8.88 37.57
C ALA A 173 54.26 -9.32 37.90
N ALA A 174 55.27 -8.56 37.50
CA ALA A 174 56.63 -8.69 37.96
C ALA A 174 56.97 -7.58 38.91
N GLU A 175 57.29 -7.97 40.12
CA GLU A 175 57.89 -7.34 41.28
C GLU A 175 58.52 -5.93 41.12
#